data_030bf90473033d9c3b40c8bf4896e908
#
_entry.id   030bf90473033d9c3b40c8bf4896e908
#
_cell.length_a   1.000
_cell.length_b   1.000
_cell.length_c   1.000
_cell.angle_alpha   90.00
_cell.angle_beta   90.00
_cell.angle_gamma   90.00
#
_symmetry.space_group_name_H-M   'P 1'
#
loop_
_entity.id
_entity.type
_entity.pdbx_description
1 polymer ?
#
loop_
_entity_poly.entity_id
_entity_poly.type
_entity_poly.pdbx_seq_one_letter_code
_entity_poly.pdbx_strand_id
1 'polypeptide(L)'
;SGLAAAIAKGEAPVNQCPVGGEPVAAKVGEIMGVSAGASVKKVAFVKCAGTCEKAKQDYEYTGVEDCAAMAFVPNGGPKSCNYGCLGFGNCVKACPFDAIHVVDGIAKVDPKVCKACGKCVAACPKHLIELVPYEAMHLVQCSSKDKGKDVMSACSVGCIGCHLCEKNCPSDAIHVVDNIAYIDQEKCTGCGICAEKCPKKIIL
;
A
#
# COMPACT_ATOMS: atom_id res chain seq x y z
N SER A 1 21.58 -7.93 15.85
CA SER A 1 21.05 -7.30 14.63
C SER A 1 21.40 -5.82 14.64
N GLY A 2 21.51 -5.17 13.45
CA GLY A 2 21.87 -3.76 13.35
C GLY A 2 20.94 -2.82 14.14
N LEU A 3 19.64 -3.12 14.17
CA LEU A 3 18.68 -2.32 14.95
C LEU A 3 18.95 -2.37 16.46
N ALA A 4 19.23 -3.54 17.02
CA ALA A 4 19.54 -3.66 18.45
C ALA A 4 20.80 -2.87 18.84
N ALA A 5 21.82 -2.88 17.98
CA ALA A 5 23.04 -2.09 18.18
C ALA A 5 22.78 -0.57 18.07
N ALA A 6 21.93 -0.15 17.13
CA ALA A 6 21.55 1.25 16.98
C ALA A 6 20.73 1.77 18.17
N ILE A 7 19.82 0.95 18.71
CA ILE A 7 19.07 1.28 19.92
C ILE A 7 20.02 1.38 21.13
N ALA A 8 20.94 0.43 21.30
CA ALA A 8 21.91 0.44 22.40
C ALA A 8 22.84 1.66 22.38
N LYS A 9 23.12 2.22 21.22
CA LYS A 9 23.90 3.45 21.03
C LYS A 9 23.07 4.74 21.12
N GLY A 10 21.76 4.65 21.24
CA GLY A 10 20.84 5.81 21.18
C GLY A 10 20.63 6.40 19.78
N GLU A 11 21.10 5.72 18.73
CA GLU A 11 20.94 6.12 17.33
C GLU A 11 19.54 5.80 16.77
N ALA A 12 18.77 4.95 17.46
CA ALA A 12 17.41 4.57 17.09
C ALA A 12 16.48 4.52 18.31
N PRO A 13 15.22 4.92 18.18
CA PRO A 13 14.26 4.88 19.29
C PRO A 13 13.91 3.43 19.67
N VAL A 14 13.60 3.20 20.96
CA VAL A 14 13.31 1.87 21.52
C VAL A 14 12.05 1.22 20.93
N ASN A 15 11.14 1.99 20.36
CA ASN A 15 9.90 1.54 19.72
C ASN A 15 10.02 1.29 18.20
N GLN A 16 11.22 1.29 17.64
CA GLN A 16 11.42 1.17 16.19
C GLN A 16 11.24 -0.26 15.64
N CYS A 17 11.12 -1.29 16.50
CA CYS A 17 10.91 -2.66 16.03
C CYS A 17 9.44 -2.91 15.65
N PRO A 18 9.06 -2.99 14.36
CA PRO A 18 7.66 -3.12 13.95
C PRO A 18 7.08 -4.50 14.32
N VAL A 19 7.92 -5.53 14.35
CA VAL A 19 7.51 -6.91 14.65
C VAL A 19 7.26 -7.11 16.15
N GLY A 20 8.06 -6.47 16.99
CA GLY A 20 7.95 -6.58 18.47
C GLY A 20 6.80 -5.76 19.05
N GLY A 21 6.43 -4.67 18.40
CA GLY A 21 5.37 -3.76 18.84
C GLY A 21 5.59 -3.20 20.25
N GLU A 22 4.52 -2.75 20.89
CA GLU A 22 4.56 -2.16 22.23
C GLU A 22 5.17 -3.05 23.32
N PRO A 23 4.90 -4.39 23.40
CA PRO A 23 5.47 -5.23 24.44
C PRO A 23 6.99 -5.29 24.43
N VAL A 24 7.58 -5.28 23.22
CA VAL A 24 9.05 -5.28 23.08
C VAL A 24 9.59 -3.89 23.31
N ALA A 25 8.93 -2.85 22.83
CA ALA A 25 9.32 -1.46 23.06
C ALA A 25 9.36 -1.12 24.56
N ALA A 26 8.37 -1.57 25.34
CA ALA A 26 8.32 -1.38 26.78
C ALA A 26 9.51 -2.05 27.48
N LYS A 27 9.79 -3.32 27.17
CA LYS A 27 10.93 -4.07 27.75
C LYS A 27 12.28 -3.45 27.39
N VAL A 28 12.44 -3.03 26.13
CA VAL A 28 13.67 -2.36 25.69
C VAL A 28 13.82 -1.01 26.36
N GLY A 29 12.73 -0.27 26.50
CA GLY A 29 12.69 1.01 27.23
C GLY A 29 13.09 0.87 28.68
N GLU A 30 12.60 -0.16 29.37
CA GLU A 30 12.98 -0.49 30.76
C GLU A 30 14.48 -0.78 30.88
N ILE A 31 15.04 -1.58 29.97
CA ILE A 31 16.49 -1.89 29.93
C ILE A 31 17.33 -0.64 29.67
N MET A 32 16.87 0.23 28.78
CA MET A 32 17.60 1.43 28.37
C MET A 32 17.35 2.64 29.29
N GLY A 33 16.46 2.52 30.28
CA GLY A 33 16.09 3.62 31.18
C GLY A 33 15.35 4.77 30.49
N VAL A 34 14.68 4.51 29.34
CA VAL A 34 13.93 5.50 28.56
C VAL A 34 12.48 5.09 28.39
N SER A 35 11.57 6.05 28.41
CA SER A 35 10.16 5.78 28.15
C SER A 35 9.97 5.43 26.66
N ALA A 36 9.33 4.28 26.41
CA ALA A 36 8.89 3.94 25.06
C ALA A 36 7.72 4.88 24.70
N GLY A 37 7.96 5.80 23.77
CA GLY A 37 6.89 6.63 23.20
C GLY A 37 5.83 5.77 22.52
N ALA A 38 4.58 6.25 22.44
CA ALA A 38 3.50 5.57 21.73
C ALA A 38 3.91 5.32 20.27
N SER A 39 3.81 4.07 19.82
CA SER A 39 4.03 3.71 18.44
C SER A 39 2.69 3.52 17.73
N VAL A 40 2.50 4.22 16.61
CA VAL A 40 1.32 3.98 15.76
C VAL A 40 1.47 2.62 15.09
N LYS A 41 0.56 1.69 15.41
CA LYS A 41 0.50 0.39 14.73
C LYS A 41 0.30 0.61 13.23
N LYS A 42 1.16 0.02 12.41
CA LYS A 42 1.08 0.10 10.94
C LYS A 42 0.73 -1.24 10.34
N VAL A 43 0.26 -1.20 9.11
CA VAL A 43 -0.05 -2.36 8.27
C VAL A 43 0.35 -2.07 6.83
N ALA A 44 0.74 -3.11 6.09
CA ALA A 44 0.98 -2.97 4.65
C ALA A 44 -0.36 -2.81 3.92
N PHE A 45 -0.41 -1.90 2.96
CA PHE A 45 -1.56 -1.64 2.11
C PHE A 45 -1.15 -1.68 0.65
N VAL A 46 -1.97 -2.34 -0.19
CA VAL A 46 -1.71 -2.48 -1.64
C VAL A 46 -2.56 -1.49 -2.42
N LYS A 47 -1.92 -0.53 -3.09
CA LYS A 47 -2.58 0.52 -3.87
C LYS A 47 -3.01 0.04 -5.26
N CYS A 48 -3.82 -1.02 -5.29
CA CYS A 48 -4.40 -1.53 -6.54
C CYS A 48 -5.70 -2.30 -6.26
N ALA A 49 -6.78 -1.90 -6.94
CA ALA A 49 -8.07 -2.60 -6.95
C ALA A 49 -8.34 -3.33 -8.29
N GLY A 50 -7.39 -3.27 -9.24
CA GLY A 50 -7.52 -3.83 -10.58
C GLY A 50 -7.35 -5.34 -10.64
N THR A 51 -8.38 -6.10 -10.24
CA THR A 51 -8.44 -7.57 -10.38
C THR A 51 -8.40 -8.01 -11.85
N CYS A 52 -8.32 -9.31 -12.10
CA CYS A 52 -8.35 -9.87 -13.47
C CYS A 52 -9.58 -9.44 -14.27
N GLU A 53 -10.75 -9.28 -13.60
CA GLU A 53 -11.99 -8.85 -14.24
C GLU A 53 -12.05 -7.33 -14.49
N LYS A 54 -11.37 -6.54 -13.65
CA LYS A 54 -11.45 -5.08 -13.63
C LYS A 54 -10.36 -4.39 -14.44
N ALA A 55 -9.19 -5.02 -14.54
CA ALA A 55 -8.06 -4.52 -15.32
C ALA A 55 -7.97 -5.28 -16.65
N LYS A 56 -7.90 -4.54 -17.75
CA LYS A 56 -7.71 -5.10 -19.09
C LYS A 56 -6.32 -5.71 -19.20
N GLN A 57 -6.21 -6.81 -19.93
CA GLN A 57 -4.95 -7.40 -20.38
C GLN A 57 -4.75 -7.12 -21.87
N ASP A 58 -3.54 -6.78 -22.25
CA ASP A 58 -3.18 -6.51 -23.65
C ASP A 58 -2.73 -7.79 -24.37
N TYR A 59 -2.21 -8.76 -23.63
CA TYR A 59 -1.79 -10.07 -24.16
C TYR A 59 -1.82 -11.12 -23.06
N GLU A 60 -1.83 -12.40 -23.46
CA GLU A 60 -1.65 -13.53 -22.57
C GLU A 60 -0.16 -13.76 -22.36
N TYR A 61 0.26 -13.82 -21.09
CA TYR A 61 1.64 -14.06 -20.72
C TYR A 61 1.84 -15.51 -20.31
N THR A 62 2.73 -16.19 -21.03
CA THR A 62 3.17 -17.55 -20.71
C THR A 62 4.68 -17.52 -20.45
N GLY A 63 5.08 -17.54 -19.19
CA GLY A 63 6.49 -17.45 -18.80
C GLY A 63 6.67 -17.52 -17.29
N VAL A 64 7.82 -17.05 -16.81
CA VAL A 64 8.15 -17.08 -15.39
C VAL A 64 7.27 -16.08 -14.63
N GLU A 65 6.51 -16.57 -13.66
CA GLU A 65 5.68 -15.75 -12.77
C GLU A 65 6.52 -15.04 -11.71
N ASP A 66 7.17 -13.97 -12.13
CA ASP A 66 8.00 -13.12 -11.30
C ASP A 66 7.75 -11.64 -11.63
N CYS A 67 7.34 -10.85 -10.65
CA CYS A 67 7.04 -9.42 -10.86
C CYS A 67 8.26 -8.62 -11.32
N ALA A 68 9.48 -8.97 -10.88
CA ALA A 68 10.69 -8.26 -11.27
C ALA A 68 11.09 -8.59 -12.71
N ALA A 69 10.86 -9.83 -13.16
CA ALA A 69 11.12 -10.25 -14.54
C ALA A 69 10.25 -9.49 -15.56
N MET A 70 9.11 -8.93 -15.13
CA MET A 70 8.23 -8.15 -16.01
C MET A 70 8.88 -6.86 -16.54
N ALA A 71 9.96 -6.39 -15.96
CA ALA A 71 10.72 -5.27 -16.52
C ALA A 71 11.28 -5.55 -17.94
N PHE A 72 11.42 -6.82 -18.30
CA PHE A 72 11.97 -7.27 -19.58
C PHE A 72 10.91 -7.66 -20.63
N VAL A 73 9.63 -7.52 -20.31
CA VAL A 73 8.53 -7.84 -21.24
C VAL A 73 7.80 -6.57 -21.68
N PRO A 74 7.08 -6.61 -22.82
CA PRO A 74 6.35 -5.44 -23.33
C PRO A 74 5.44 -4.82 -22.24
N ASN A 75 5.42 -3.49 -22.17
CA ASN A 75 4.64 -2.69 -21.20
C ASN A 75 4.90 -3.04 -19.71
N GLY A 76 5.97 -3.76 -19.40
CA GLY A 76 6.27 -4.15 -18.01
C GLY A 76 5.23 -5.09 -17.41
N GLY A 77 4.59 -5.92 -18.26
CA GLY A 77 3.62 -6.94 -17.89
C GLY A 77 2.37 -6.99 -18.77
N PRO A 78 1.52 -8.01 -18.64
CA PRO A 78 0.37 -8.25 -19.53
C PRO A 78 -0.81 -7.28 -19.30
N LYS A 79 -0.90 -6.59 -18.15
CA LYS A 79 -1.98 -5.63 -17.88
C LYS A 79 -1.77 -4.33 -18.63
N SER A 80 -2.82 -3.77 -19.23
CA SER A 80 -2.82 -2.46 -19.87
C SER A 80 -2.45 -1.31 -18.93
N CYS A 81 -2.67 -1.50 -17.61
CA CYS A 81 -2.28 -0.53 -16.59
C CYS A 81 -0.83 -0.73 -16.17
N ASN A 82 0.05 0.18 -16.57
CA ASN A 82 1.49 0.15 -16.22
C ASN A 82 1.77 0.29 -14.72
N TYR A 83 0.84 0.80 -13.95
CA TYR A 83 0.92 1.00 -12.50
C TYR A 83 0.26 -0.11 -11.70
N GLY A 84 -0.40 -1.09 -12.35
CA GLY A 84 -1.19 -2.11 -11.68
C GLY A 84 -0.36 -3.23 -11.05
N CYS A 85 -0.97 -3.93 -10.10
CA CYS A 85 -0.41 -5.16 -9.55
C CYS A 85 -0.37 -6.26 -10.61
N LEU A 86 0.78 -6.90 -10.76
CA LEU A 86 1.00 -7.96 -11.75
C LEU A 86 0.44 -9.33 -11.31
N GLY A 87 0.29 -9.54 -10.00
CA GLY A 87 -0.29 -10.77 -9.47
C GLY A 87 0.65 -11.97 -9.34
N PHE A 88 1.97 -11.83 -9.62
CA PHE A 88 2.92 -12.97 -9.59
C PHE A 88 3.51 -13.27 -8.19
N GLY A 89 3.10 -12.55 -7.15
CA GLY A 89 3.32 -12.97 -5.77
C GLY A 89 4.72 -12.76 -5.19
N ASN A 90 5.61 -11.91 -5.76
CA ASN A 90 6.92 -11.63 -5.15
C ASN A 90 6.79 -11.12 -3.70
N CYS A 91 5.78 -10.30 -3.42
CA CYS A 91 5.45 -9.82 -2.09
C CYS A 91 4.97 -10.94 -1.15
N VAL A 92 4.27 -11.96 -1.69
CA VAL A 92 3.84 -13.16 -0.95
C VAL A 92 5.06 -13.98 -0.53
N LYS A 93 5.95 -14.30 -1.49
CA LYS A 93 7.19 -15.03 -1.24
C LYS A 93 8.10 -14.33 -0.21
N ALA A 94 8.07 -12.98 -0.17
CA ALA A 94 8.86 -12.19 0.76
C ALA A 94 8.25 -12.09 2.17
N CYS A 95 6.97 -12.45 2.36
CA CYS A 95 6.28 -12.29 3.64
C CYS A 95 6.55 -13.48 4.57
N PRO A 96 7.27 -13.30 5.71
CA PRO A 96 7.54 -14.39 6.64
C PRO A 96 6.36 -14.70 7.58
N PHE A 97 5.28 -13.92 7.50
CA PHE A 97 4.12 -14.02 8.39
C PHE A 97 2.86 -14.52 7.71
N ASP A 98 2.96 -14.88 6.42
CA ASP A 98 1.81 -15.31 5.62
C ASP A 98 0.62 -14.32 5.64
N ALA A 99 0.95 -13.02 5.69
CA ALA A 99 -0.03 -11.94 5.83
C ALA A 99 -0.46 -11.32 4.49
N ILE A 100 0.05 -11.80 3.36
CA ILE A 100 -0.25 -11.26 2.03
C ILE A 100 -0.42 -12.40 1.04
N HIS A 101 -1.50 -12.35 0.27
CA HIS A 101 -1.86 -13.37 -0.72
C HIS A 101 -2.25 -12.73 -2.04
N VAL A 102 -2.12 -13.46 -3.14
CA VAL A 102 -2.69 -13.05 -4.44
C VAL A 102 -4.11 -13.58 -4.54
N VAL A 103 -5.07 -12.67 -4.66
CA VAL A 103 -6.49 -12.98 -4.82
C VAL A 103 -7.02 -12.21 -6.02
N ASP A 104 -7.66 -12.89 -6.95
CA ASP A 104 -8.20 -12.31 -8.19
C ASP A 104 -7.13 -11.53 -9.01
N GLY A 105 -5.87 -12.00 -9.00
CA GLY A 105 -4.76 -11.40 -9.75
C GLY A 105 -4.19 -10.11 -9.17
N ILE A 106 -4.48 -9.79 -7.90
CA ILE A 106 -3.85 -8.71 -7.15
C ILE A 106 -3.44 -9.16 -5.75
N ALA A 107 -2.40 -8.55 -5.20
CA ALA A 107 -2.00 -8.80 -3.82
C ALA A 107 -3.02 -8.16 -2.85
N LYS A 108 -3.41 -8.93 -1.82
CA LYS A 108 -4.24 -8.47 -0.69
C LYS A 108 -3.54 -8.80 0.61
N VAL A 109 -3.62 -7.90 1.58
CA VAL A 109 -2.99 -8.03 2.91
C VAL A 109 -4.05 -8.34 3.95
N ASP A 110 -3.78 -9.31 4.81
CA ASP A 110 -4.53 -9.50 6.05
C ASP A 110 -3.96 -8.56 7.14
N PRO A 111 -4.69 -7.50 7.53
CA PRO A 111 -4.20 -6.52 8.49
C PRO A 111 -4.04 -7.10 9.91
N LYS A 112 -4.75 -8.19 10.25
CA LYS A 112 -4.67 -8.84 11.56
C LYS A 112 -3.35 -9.60 11.74
N VAL A 113 -2.86 -10.21 10.68
CA VAL A 113 -1.62 -11.01 10.66
C VAL A 113 -0.39 -10.16 10.36
N CYS A 114 -0.55 -9.08 9.59
CA CYS A 114 0.54 -8.20 9.16
C CYS A 114 1.31 -7.59 10.34
N LYS A 115 2.64 -7.69 10.30
CA LYS A 115 3.56 -7.11 11.30
C LYS A 115 4.27 -5.85 10.81
N ALA A 116 3.86 -5.27 9.70
CA ALA A 116 4.45 -4.05 9.11
C ALA A 116 5.98 -4.11 8.92
N CYS A 117 6.55 -5.29 8.69
CA CYS A 117 8.01 -5.48 8.59
C CYS A 117 8.65 -4.88 7.32
N GLY A 118 7.86 -4.41 6.35
CA GLY A 118 8.31 -3.75 5.13
C GLY A 118 8.87 -4.67 4.04
N LYS A 119 9.02 -5.99 4.25
CA LYS A 119 9.60 -6.89 3.24
C LYS A 119 8.81 -6.93 1.94
N CYS A 120 7.47 -6.93 2.01
CA CYS A 120 6.60 -6.85 0.82
C CYS A 120 6.71 -5.51 0.09
N VAL A 121 6.96 -4.41 0.81
CA VAL A 121 7.20 -3.08 0.23
C VAL A 121 8.46 -3.11 -0.62
N ALA A 122 9.57 -3.63 -0.06
CA ALA A 122 10.85 -3.76 -0.76
C ALA A 122 10.80 -4.74 -1.95
N ALA A 123 9.97 -5.80 -1.84
CA ALA A 123 9.86 -6.83 -2.88
C ALA A 123 8.96 -6.42 -4.06
N CYS A 124 8.21 -5.33 -3.96
CA CYS A 124 7.29 -4.89 -5.02
C CYS A 124 8.01 -4.01 -6.06
N PRO A 125 8.27 -4.48 -7.29
CA PRO A 125 8.98 -3.68 -8.30
C PRO A 125 8.16 -2.50 -8.84
N LYS A 126 6.83 -2.55 -8.67
CA LYS A 126 5.90 -1.45 -9.03
C LYS A 126 5.66 -0.47 -7.88
N HIS A 127 6.28 -0.66 -6.71
CA HIS A 127 6.13 0.19 -5.51
C HIS A 127 4.67 0.45 -5.10
N LEU A 128 3.85 -0.61 -5.19
CA LEU A 128 2.40 -0.55 -4.91
C LEU A 128 2.05 -0.71 -3.44
N ILE A 129 3.01 -1.12 -2.62
CA ILE A 129 2.76 -1.46 -1.22
C ILE A 129 3.40 -0.40 -0.34
N GLU A 130 2.61 0.16 0.56
CA GLU A 130 3.07 1.12 1.56
C GLU A 130 2.63 0.72 2.96
N LEU A 131 3.29 1.27 3.97
CA LEU A 131 2.89 1.08 5.37
C LEU A 131 2.01 2.25 5.78
N VAL A 132 0.76 1.93 6.11
CA VAL A 132 -0.24 2.90 6.56
C VAL A 132 -0.59 2.67 8.03
N PRO A 133 -1.12 3.66 8.76
CA PRO A 133 -1.69 3.43 10.09
C PRO A 133 -2.74 2.31 10.04
N TYR A 134 -2.73 1.42 11.04
CA TYR A 134 -3.70 0.32 11.12
C TYR A 134 -5.15 0.83 11.21
N GLU A 135 -5.32 1.97 11.85
CA GLU A 135 -6.60 2.64 12.05
C GLU A 135 -6.93 3.67 10.95
N ALA A 136 -6.18 3.63 9.82
CA ALA A 136 -6.47 4.52 8.70
C ALA A 136 -7.91 4.36 8.25
N MET A 137 -8.68 5.45 8.28
CA MET A 137 -10.12 5.43 8.03
C MET A 137 -10.45 5.24 6.55
N HIS A 138 -9.69 5.91 5.68
CA HIS A 138 -9.88 5.84 4.24
C HIS A 138 -8.55 5.76 3.51
N LEU A 139 -8.50 4.89 2.49
CA LEU A 139 -7.30 4.63 1.68
C LEU A 139 -7.68 4.54 0.20
N VAL A 140 -6.83 5.06 -0.67
CA VAL A 140 -7.05 5.04 -2.13
C VAL A 140 -6.40 3.79 -2.73
N GLN A 141 -7.21 2.90 -3.32
CA GLN A 141 -6.74 1.65 -3.95
C GLN A 141 -6.34 1.83 -5.42
N CYS A 142 -5.56 2.84 -5.73
CA CYS A 142 -5.02 3.06 -7.07
C CYS A 142 -3.66 3.75 -6.95
N SER A 143 -2.79 3.56 -7.96
CA SER A 143 -1.50 4.25 -8.09
C SER A 143 -1.22 4.72 -9.52
N SER A 144 -2.21 4.63 -10.43
CA SER A 144 -2.05 5.12 -11.79
C SER A 144 -1.94 6.64 -11.82
N LYS A 145 -0.92 7.12 -12.54
CA LYS A 145 -0.71 8.55 -12.82
C LYS A 145 -1.15 8.94 -14.22
N ASP A 146 -1.73 8.01 -14.97
CA ASP A 146 -2.25 8.25 -16.29
C ASP A 146 -3.44 9.20 -16.27
N LYS A 147 -3.71 9.85 -17.41
CA LYS A 147 -4.89 10.68 -17.58
C LYS A 147 -6.16 9.83 -17.49
N GLY A 148 -7.24 10.40 -16.98
CA GLY A 148 -8.49 9.69 -16.74
C GLY A 148 -9.02 8.89 -17.94
N LYS A 149 -8.84 9.36 -19.18
CA LYS A 149 -9.21 8.64 -20.40
C LYS A 149 -8.43 7.33 -20.55
N ASP A 150 -7.11 7.38 -20.33
CA ASP A 150 -6.23 6.22 -20.46
C ASP A 150 -6.48 5.22 -19.34
N VAL A 151 -6.70 5.72 -18.10
CA VAL A 151 -7.12 4.88 -16.98
C VAL A 151 -8.42 4.14 -17.28
N MET A 152 -9.44 4.82 -17.83
CA MET A 152 -10.74 4.19 -18.17
C MET A 152 -10.61 3.11 -19.25
N SER A 153 -9.65 3.24 -20.15
CA SER A 153 -9.39 2.21 -21.18
C SER A 153 -8.69 0.98 -20.62
N ALA A 154 -7.88 1.14 -19.55
CA ALA A 154 -7.05 0.11 -18.96
C ALA A 154 -7.68 -0.57 -17.73
N CYS A 155 -8.52 0.14 -16.97
CA CYS A 155 -9.08 -0.36 -15.70
C CYS A 155 -10.44 0.26 -15.38
N SER A 156 -11.45 -0.57 -15.11
CA SER A 156 -12.80 -0.11 -14.79
C SER A 156 -12.90 0.63 -13.46
N VAL A 157 -11.97 0.37 -12.53
CA VAL A 157 -11.95 0.91 -11.16
C VAL A 157 -10.75 1.83 -10.87
N GLY A 158 -10.02 2.28 -11.90
CA GLY A 158 -8.87 3.19 -11.70
C GLY A 158 -9.29 4.61 -11.31
N CYS A 159 -8.42 5.33 -10.60
CA CYS A 159 -8.62 6.76 -10.33
C CYS A 159 -8.51 7.56 -11.62
N ILE A 160 -9.49 8.38 -11.93
CA ILE A 160 -9.55 9.20 -13.14
C ILE A 160 -9.17 10.66 -12.89
N GLY A 161 -8.69 11.00 -11.72
CA GLY A 161 -8.27 12.36 -11.36
C GLY A 161 -9.40 13.39 -11.44
N CYS A 162 -10.65 13.01 -11.14
CA CYS A 162 -11.82 13.88 -11.34
C CYS A 162 -12.02 14.97 -10.27
N HIS A 163 -11.18 14.98 -9.22
CA HIS A 163 -11.23 15.93 -8.10
C HIS A 163 -12.53 15.96 -7.28
N LEU A 164 -13.49 15.04 -7.50
CA LEU A 164 -14.75 15.03 -6.75
C LEU A 164 -14.53 14.76 -5.25
N CYS A 165 -13.60 13.85 -4.92
CA CYS A 165 -13.26 13.57 -3.52
C CYS A 165 -12.61 14.78 -2.84
N GLU A 166 -11.70 15.49 -3.51
CA GLU A 166 -11.02 16.68 -3.02
C GLU A 166 -12.00 17.83 -2.78
N LYS A 167 -12.85 18.14 -3.78
CA LYS A 167 -13.84 19.25 -3.68
C LYS A 167 -14.89 19.04 -2.58
N ASN A 168 -15.15 17.82 -2.17
CA ASN A 168 -16.15 17.48 -1.18
C ASN A 168 -15.55 17.11 0.20
N CYS A 169 -14.23 17.23 0.39
CA CYS A 169 -13.59 16.92 1.66
C CYS A 169 -13.71 18.10 2.64
N PRO A 170 -14.43 17.96 3.77
CA PRO A 170 -14.63 19.07 4.70
C PRO A 170 -13.38 19.40 5.52
N SER A 171 -12.45 18.45 5.66
CA SER A 171 -11.21 18.60 6.44
C SER A 171 -9.98 18.90 5.58
N ASP A 172 -10.16 19.11 4.28
CA ASP A 172 -9.05 19.32 3.33
C ASP A 172 -7.94 18.26 3.44
N ALA A 173 -8.36 17.01 3.67
CA ALA A 173 -7.46 15.88 3.88
C ALA A 173 -7.15 15.08 2.60
N ILE A 174 -7.84 15.36 1.49
CA ILE A 174 -7.65 14.62 0.24
C ILE A 174 -7.33 15.56 -0.91
N HIS A 175 -6.26 15.27 -1.62
CA HIS A 175 -5.79 16.04 -2.77
C HIS A 175 -5.55 15.14 -3.96
N VAL A 176 -5.71 15.68 -5.16
CA VAL A 176 -5.37 14.98 -6.42
C VAL A 176 -4.07 15.56 -6.95
N VAL A 177 -3.02 14.74 -6.91
CA VAL A 177 -1.69 15.06 -7.40
C VAL A 177 -1.30 14.04 -8.46
N ASP A 178 -0.72 14.46 -9.59
CA ASP A 178 -0.35 13.56 -10.69
C ASP A 178 -1.52 12.65 -11.15
N ASN A 179 -2.72 13.20 -11.29
CA ASN A 179 -3.95 12.48 -11.67
C ASN A 179 -4.46 11.41 -10.70
N ILE A 180 -3.89 11.32 -9.50
CA ILE A 180 -4.31 10.36 -8.49
C ILE A 180 -4.67 11.03 -7.16
N ALA A 181 -5.74 10.56 -6.52
CA ALA A 181 -6.13 11.04 -5.20
C ALA A 181 -5.18 10.51 -4.12
N TYR A 182 -4.84 11.37 -3.16
CA TYR A 182 -4.03 11.09 -2.00
C TYR A 182 -4.71 11.59 -0.74
N ILE A 183 -4.74 10.79 0.34
CA ILE A 183 -5.38 11.14 1.61
C ILE A 183 -4.31 11.33 2.68
N ASP A 184 -4.29 12.52 3.26
CA ASP A 184 -3.52 12.83 4.46
C ASP A 184 -4.22 12.24 5.68
N GLN A 185 -3.63 11.21 6.29
CA GLN A 185 -4.21 10.51 7.43
C GLN A 185 -4.20 11.34 8.72
N GLU A 186 -3.35 12.37 8.82
CA GLU A 186 -3.29 13.26 9.98
C GLU A 186 -4.47 14.25 9.99
N LYS A 187 -4.93 14.67 8.80
CA LYS A 187 -6.07 15.57 8.63
C LYS A 187 -7.41 14.84 8.46
N CYS A 188 -7.38 13.56 8.10
CA CYS A 188 -8.59 12.80 7.80
C CYS A 188 -9.43 12.56 9.05
N THR A 189 -10.69 13.00 9.01
CA THR A 189 -11.66 12.82 10.11
C THR A 189 -12.52 11.55 9.97
N GLY A 190 -12.31 10.75 8.92
CA GLY A 190 -13.06 9.52 8.69
C GLY A 190 -14.53 9.71 8.28
N CYS A 191 -14.91 10.88 7.76
CA CYS A 191 -16.31 11.20 7.44
C CYS A 191 -16.91 10.39 6.26
N GLY A 192 -16.11 9.70 5.44
CA GLY A 192 -16.56 8.83 4.36
C GLY A 192 -17.06 9.53 3.08
N ILE A 193 -17.19 10.85 3.05
CA ILE A 193 -17.74 11.60 1.91
C ILE A 193 -16.93 11.34 0.63
N CYS A 194 -15.61 11.26 0.73
CA CYS A 194 -14.74 10.99 -0.41
C CYS A 194 -14.99 9.60 -1.02
N ALA A 195 -15.25 8.58 -0.21
CA ALA A 195 -15.58 7.23 -0.67
C ALA A 195 -16.97 7.19 -1.33
N GLU A 196 -17.94 7.90 -0.75
CA GLU A 196 -19.30 8.02 -1.29
C GLU A 196 -19.31 8.72 -2.65
N LYS A 197 -18.62 9.86 -2.76
CA LYS A 197 -18.56 10.68 -3.99
C LYS A 197 -17.64 10.10 -5.06
N CYS A 198 -16.83 9.08 -4.76
CA CYS A 198 -15.95 8.48 -5.74
C CYS A 198 -16.72 7.69 -6.80
N PRO A 199 -16.72 8.10 -8.09
CA PRO A 199 -17.44 7.40 -9.14
C PRO A 199 -16.84 6.02 -9.45
N LYS A 200 -15.57 5.81 -9.08
CA LYS A 200 -14.84 4.54 -9.30
C LYS A 200 -14.83 3.64 -8.08
N LYS A 201 -15.36 4.10 -6.94
CA LYS A 201 -15.45 3.33 -5.69
C LYS A 201 -14.12 2.68 -5.27
N ILE A 202 -13.03 3.45 -5.39
CA ILE A 202 -11.66 3.00 -5.08
C ILE A 202 -11.12 3.55 -3.77
N ILE A 203 -11.92 4.30 -3.05
CA ILE A 203 -11.61 4.78 -1.69
C ILE A 203 -12.35 3.85 -0.73
N LEU A 204 -11.57 3.18 0.12
CA LEU A 204 -12.09 2.27 1.16
C LEU A 204 -12.47 3.05 2.38
#